data_d91f12052533fca9d8ee2fa5ac80ae51
#
_entry.id   d91f12052533fca9d8ee2fa5ac80ae51
#
_cell.length_a   1.000
_cell.length_b   1.000
_cell.length_c   1.000
_cell.angle_alpha   90.00
_cell.angle_beta   90.00
_cell.angle_gamma   90.00
#
_symmetry.space_group_name_H-M   'P 1'
#
loop_
_entity.id
_entity.type
_entity.pdbx_description
1 polymer ?
#
loop_
_entity_poly.entity_id
_entity_poly.type
_entity_poly.pdbx_seq_one_letter_code
_entity_poly.pdbx_strand_id
1 'polypeptide(L)'
;MMKKLIIFFCGTLALTACGNGIEKKANEKLTIARAAYERGDYEEAKTQIDSIKILYPKAFEARKAGQELMLDVELKAQQEILAFLDSALQAKQAAFDAIRGKYTLEKDAEYQQVGNYIWPTQAIEKNLHRSFLRFQVSEQGIMSMTSIYCGAGNIHHVGVKVTTPDGSFAETPTSKDSYETSDMNEKIEKADYKLGEDGNVIEFLNLNKDKN
;
A
#
# COMPACT_ATOMS: atom_id res chain seq x y z
N MET A 1 -13.43 -34.45 71.11
CA MET A 1 -13.45 -34.69 69.66
C MET A 1 -14.03 -33.56 68.78
N MET A 2 -14.48 -32.45 69.34
CA MET A 2 -15.15 -31.38 68.59
C MET A 2 -14.24 -30.20 68.08
N LYS A 3 -13.03 -30.06 68.58
CA LYS A 3 -12.13 -28.92 68.13
C LYS A 3 -11.43 -29.13 66.79
N LYS A 4 -11.28 -30.35 66.28
CA LYS A 4 -10.64 -30.61 64.97
C LYS A 4 -11.58 -30.52 63.81
N LEU A 5 -12.88 -30.49 63.95
CA LEU A 5 -13.87 -30.39 62.88
C LEU A 5 -14.09 -28.94 62.43
N ILE A 6 -13.90 -27.98 63.35
CA ILE A 6 -14.10 -26.53 63.08
C ILE A 6 -12.96 -25.97 62.22
N ILE A 7 -11.73 -26.48 62.34
CA ILE A 7 -10.57 -26.01 61.56
C ILE A 7 -10.66 -26.45 60.08
N PHE A 8 -11.30 -27.59 59.81
CA PHE A 8 -11.44 -28.10 58.44
C PHE A 8 -12.53 -27.33 57.63
N PHE A 9 -13.54 -26.79 58.35
CA PHE A 9 -14.63 -26.06 57.69
C PHE A 9 -14.25 -24.60 57.36
N CYS A 10 -13.32 -23.99 58.11
CA CYS A 10 -12.80 -22.64 57.76
C CYS A 10 -11.83 -22.63 56.55
N GLY A 11 -11.13 -23.74 56.29
CA GLY A 11 -10.18 -23.85 55.18
C GLY A 11 -10.84 -23.90 53.80
N THR A 12 -12.07 -24.43 53.71
CA THR A 12 -12.76 -24.57 52.43
C THR A 12 -13.48 -23.28 52.00
N LEU A 13 -13.88 -22.41 52.95
CA LEU A 13 -14.49 -21.10 52.63
C LEU A 13 -13.48 -20.08 52.11
N ALA A 14 -12.20 -20.18 52.47
CA ALA A 14 -11.18 -19.23 52.00
C ALA A 14 -10.77 -19.45 50.52
N LEU A 15 -10.96 -20.64 49.97
CA LEU A 15 -10.61 -20.96 48.58
C LEU A 15 -11.65 -20.45 47.55
N THR A 16 -12.92 -20.31 47.96
CA THR A 16 -13.98 -19.79 47.08
C THR A 16 -13.96 -18.26 47.00
N ALA A 17 -13.46 -17.54 47.99
CA ALA A 17 -13.40 -16.08 48.00
C ALA A 17 -12.33 -15.52 47.03
N CYS A 18 -11.23 -16.23 46.77
CA CYS A 18 -10.21 -15.76 45.83
C CYS A 18 -10.62 -15.88 44.37
N GLY A 19 -11.46 -16.85 43.99
CA GLY A 19 -11.95 -17.02 42.61
C GLY A 19 -12.88 -15.88 42.17
N ASN A 20 -13.78 -15.47 43.05
CA ASN A 20 -14.75 -14.37 42.75
C ASN A 20 -14.07 -13.01 42.54
N GLY A 21 -12.95 -12.70 43.21
CA GLY A 21 -12.22 -11.45 43.04
C GLY A 21 -11.47 -11.34 41.70
N ILE A 22 -10.95 -12.47 41.21
CA ILE A 22 -10.25 -12.54 39.92
C ILE A 22 -11.25 -12.41 38.78
N GLU A 23 -12.36 -13.14 38.85
CA GLU A 23 -13.43 -13.10 37.86
C GLU A 23 -14.06 -11.72 37.77
N LYS A 24 -14.27 -11.05 38.92
CA LYS A 24 -14.78 -9.68 38.94
C LYS A 24 -13.87 -8.69 38.19
N LYS A 25 -12.56 -8.72 38.45
CA LYS A 25 -11.60 -7.83 37.77
C LYS A 25 -11.50 -8.14 36.27
N ALA A 26 -11.60 -9.38 35.88
CA ALA A 26 -11.61 -9.79 34.47
C ALA A 26 -12.89 -9.27 33.76
N ASN A 27 -14.05 -9.34 34.44
CA ASN A 27 -15.31 -8.81 33.91
C ASN A 27 -15.31 -7.28 33.81
N GLU A 28 -14.60 -6.55 34.67
CA GLU A 28 -14.39 -5.10 34.52
C GLU A 28 -13.66 -4.79 33.20
N LYS A 29 -12.61 -5.56 32.87
CA LYS A 29 -11.92 -5.45 31.58
C LYS A 29 -12.82 -5.79 30.40
N LEU A 30 -13.63 -6.84 30.52
CA LEU A 30 -14.58 -7.23 29.47
C LEU A 30 -15.65 -6.13 29.24
N THR A 31 -16.07 -5.46 30.28
CA THR A 31 -17.00 -4.31 30.16
C THR A 31 -16.37 -3.17 29.40
N ILE A 32 -15.10 -2.84 29.65
CA ILE A 32 -14.35 -1.82 28.90
C ILE A 32 -14.19 -2.24 27.44
N ALA A 33 -13.86 -3.51 27.17
CA ALA A 33 -13.73 -4.05 25.83
C ALA A 33 -15.06 -3.91 25.03
N ARG A 34 -16.19 -4.26 25.63
CA ARG A 34 -17.50 -4.10 25.01
C ARG A 34 -17.83 -2.65 24.70
N ALA A 35 -17.58 -1.75 25.64
CA ALA A 35 -17.79 -0.32 25.43
C ALA A 35 -16.88 0.25 24.33
N ALA A 36 -15.65 -0.23 24.20
CA ALA A 36 -14.74 0.12 23.10
C ALA A 36 -15.28 -0.41 21.76
N TYR A 37 -15.72 -1.65 21.70
CA TYR A 37 -16.34 -2.25 20.52
C TYR A 37 -17.57 -1.46 20.04
N GLU A 38 -18.46 -1.10 20.96
CA GLU A 38 -19.67 -0.31 20.64
C GLU A 38 -19.34 1.09 20.07
N ARG A 39 -18.21 1.66 20.45
CA ARG A 39 -17.72 2.95 19.91
C ARG A 39 -16.93 2.82 18.61
N GLY A 40 -16.70 1.60 18.12
CA GLY A 40 -15.86 1.35 16.96
C GLY A 40 -14.34 1.41 17.25
N ASP A 41 -13.93 1.44 18.51
CA ASP A 41 -12.53 1.43 18.92
C ASP A 41 -12.05 -0.02 19.04
N TYR A 42 -11.83 -0.66 17.89
CA TYR A 42 -11.53 -2.09 17.83
C TYR A 42 -10.14 -2.41 18.40
N GLU A 43 -9.18 -1.50 18.30
CA GLU A 43 -7.83 -1.73 18.85
C GLU A 43 -7.85 -1.70 20.38
N GLU A 44 -8.58 -0.77 20.99
CA GLU A 44 -8.78 -0.77 22.43
C GLU A 44 -9.56 -2.01 22.89
N ALA A 45 -10.61 -2.41 22.16
CA ALA A 45 -11.37 -3.62 22.47
C ALA A 45 -10.45 -4.86 22.49
N LYS A 46 -9.63 -5.09 21.49
CA LYS A 46 -8.64 -6.17 21.41
C LYS A 46 -7.66 -6.12 22.57
N THR A 47 -7.11 -4.94 22.85
CA THR A 47 -6.15 -4.73 23.96
C THR A 47 -6.74 -5.14 25.30
N GLN A 48 -7.99 -4.77 25.58
CA GLN A 48 -8.66 -5.13 26.81
C GLN A 48 -8.97 -6.64 26.89
N ILE A 49 -9.38 -7.27 25.79
CA ILE A 49 -9.62 -8.71 25.72
C ILE A 49 -8.32 -9.49 25.96
N ASP A 50 -7.22 -9.11 25.31
CA ASP A 50 -5.92 -9.75 25.52
C ASP A 50 -5.40 -9.57 26.96
N SER A 51 -5.69 -8.42 27.58
CA SER A 51 -5.39 -8.16 28.97
C SER A 51 -6.09 -9.17 29.91
N ILE A 52 -7.31 -9.61 29.60
CA ILE A 52 -8.00 -10.63 30.37
C ILE A 52 -7.24 -11.94 30.33
N LYS A 53 -6.79 -12.36 29.15
CA LYS A 53 -6.04 -13.61 28.95
C LYS A 53 -4.72 -13.61 29.71
N ILE A 54 -4.00 -12.48 29.72
CA ILE A 54 -2.67 -12.33 30.31
C ILE A 54 -2.75 -12.17 31.83
N LEU A 55 -3.60 -11.25 32.30
CA LEU A 55 -3.64 -10.85 33.72
C LEU A 55 -4.51 -11.76 34.58
N TYR A 56 -5.53 -12.40 33.96
CA TYR A 56 -6.53 -13.19 34.68
C TYR A 56 -6.68 -14.60 34.07
N PRO A 57 -5.61 -15.41 34.01
CA PRO A 57 -5.64 -16.72 33.33
C PRO A 57 -6.63 -17.73 33.95
N LYS A 58 -7.03 -17.52 35.21
CA LYS A 58 -7.99 -18.35 35.94
C LYS A 58 -9.46 -17.85 35.83
N ALA A 59 -9.71 -16.72 35.18
CA ALA A 59 -11.07 -16.19 34.94
C ALA A 59 -11.66 -16.88 33.71
N PHE A 60 -12.17 -18.09 33.84
CA PHE A 60 -12.58 -18.90 32.69
C PHE A 60 -13.78 -18.33 31.95
N GLU A 61 -14.79 -17.83 32.66
CA GLU A 61 -16.01 -17.27 32.05
C GLU A 61 -15.72 -15.96 31.32
N ALA A 62 -14.99 -15.04 31.97
CA ALA A 62 -14.61 -13.77 31.34
C ALA A 62 -13.70 -14.00 30.11
N ARG A 63 -12.80 -14.99 30.16
CA ARG A 63 -11.94 -15.33 29.00
C ARG A 63 -12.75 -15.90 27.86
N LYS A 64 -13.71 -16.79 28.13
CA LYS A 64 -14.59 -17.35 27.11
C LYS A 64 -15.40 -16.23 26.43
N ALA A 65 -16.06 -15.38 27.23
CA ALA A 65 -16.81 -14.25 26.72
C ALA A 65 -15.92 -13.23 25.97
N GLY A 66 -14.66 -13.06 26.40
CA GLY A 66 -13.67 -12.24 25.68
C GLY A 66 -13.29 -12.83 24.33
N GLN A 67 -13.14 -14.16 24.22
CA GLN A 67 -12.87 -14.80 22.93
C GLN A 67 -14.04 -14.66 21.95
N GLU A 68 -15.26 -14.83 22.44
CA GLU A 68 -16.47 -14.61 21.62
C GLU A 68 -16.53 -13.15 21.11
N LEU A 69 -16.31 -12.19 22.01
CA LEU A 69 -16.26 -10.76 21.64
C LEU A 69 -15.11 -10.47 20.66
N MET A 70 -13.95 -11.12 20.79
CA MET A 70 -12.82 -10.93 19.87
C MET A 70 -13.19 -11.27 18.43
N LEU A 71 -13.96 -12.33 18.21
CA LEU A 71 -14.42 -12.70 16.87
C LEU A 71 -15.33 -11.62 16.27
N ASP A 72 -16.23 -11.07 17.08
CA ASP A 72 -17.10 -9.97 16.63
C ASP A 72 -16.30 -8.70 16.33
N VAL A 73 -15.33 -8.35 17.17
CA VAL A 73 -14.41 -7.22 16.98
C VAL A 73 -13.61 -7.36 15.68
N GLU A 74 -13.01 -8.53 15.46
CA GLU A 74 -12.22 -8.79 14.25
C GLU A 74 -13.09 -8.74 12.99
N LEU A 75 -14.26 -9.37 13.03
CA LEU A 75 -15.20 -9.36 11.91
C LEU A 75 -15.64 -7.94 11.55
N LYS A 76 -16.00 -7.15 12.56
CA LYS A 76 -16.47 -5.79 12.35
C LYS A 76 -15.38 -4.87 11.84
N ALA A 77 -14.17 -4.96 12.41
CA ALA A 77 -13.00 -4.21 11.96
C ALA A 77 -12.68 -4.52 10.48
N GLN A 78 -12.72 -5.79 10.09
CA GLN A 78 -12.48 -6.18 8.69
C GLN A 78 -13.59 -5.70 7.74
N GLN A 79 -14.85 -5.71 8.17
CA GLN A 79 -15.95 -5.18 7.37
C GLN A 79 -15.79 -3.68 7.11
N GLU A 80 -15.35 -2.90 8.10
CA GLU A 80 -15.09 -1.47 7.92
C GLU A 80 -13.90 -1.20 7.00
N ILE A 81 -12.82 -1.98 7.12
CA ILE A 81 -11.67 -1.90 6.21
C ILE A 81 -12.12 -2.19 4.77
N LEU A 82 -12.92 -3.24 4.56
CA LEU A 82 -13.43 -3.58 3.22
C LEU A 82 -14.31 -2.45 2.66
N ALA A 83 -15.20 -1.88 3.45
CA ALA A 83 -16.04 -0.77 3.02
C ALA A 83 -15.21 0.48 2.66
N PHE A 84 -14.18 0.78 3.45
CA PHE A 84 -13.23 1.85 3.14
C PHE A 84 -12.48 1.60 1.83
N LEU A 85 -11.95 0.38 1.64
CA LEU A 85 -11.20 0.02 0.44
C LEU A 85 -12.10 0.06 -0.81
N ASP A 86 -13.34 -0.41 -0.71
CA ASP A 86 -14.31 -0.36 -1.81
C ASP A 86 -14.62 1.09 -2.20
N SER A 87 -14.89 1.94 -1.22
CA SER A 87 -15.11 3.38 -1.44
C SER A 87 -13.88 4.06 -2.08
N ALA A 88 -12.67 3.74 -1.58
CA ALA A 88 -11.43 4.27 -2.13
C ALA A 88 -11.18 3.79 -3.57
N LEU A 89 -11.48 2.53 -3.87
CA LEU A 89 -11.39 1.97 -5.21
C LEU A 89 -12.34 2.69 -6.18
N GLN A 90 -13.61 2.86 -5.80
CA GLN A 90 -14.59 3.57 -6.61
C GLN A 90 -14.17 5.01 -6.89
N ALA A 91 -13.66 5.72 -5.89
CA ALA A 91 -13.15 7.09 -6.06
C ALA A 91 -11.95 7.15 -7.01
N LYS A 92 -11.01 6.20 -6.91
CA LYS A 92 -9.86 6.10 -7.81
C LYS A 92 -10.28 5.72 -9.24
N GLN A 93 -11.23 4.81 -9.39
CA GLN A 93 -11.79 4.45 -10.70
C GLN A 93 -12.46 5.65 -11.37
N ALA A 94 -13.30 6.38 -10.65
CA ALA A 94 -13.94 7.58 -11.17
C ALA A 94 -12.92 8.66 -11.59
N ALA A 95 -11.87 8.86 -10.78
CA ALA A 95 -10.78 9.79 -11.11
C ALA A 95 -10.02 9.36 -12.36
N PHE A 96 -9.74 8.06 -12.52
CA PHE A 96 -9.10 7.52 -13.72
C PHE A 96 -9.99 7.69 -14.96
N ASP A 97 -11.27 7.36 -14.88
CA ASP A 97 -12.20 7.47 -16.00
C ASP A 97 -12.36 8.93 -16.46
N ALA A 98 -12.28 9.90 -15.55
CA ALA A 98 -12.33 11.33 -15.87
C ALA A 98 -11.12 11.81 -16.68
N ILE A 99 -9.97 11.16 -16.57
CA ILE A 99 -8.75 11.55 -17.28
C ILE A 99 -8.36 10.62 -18.42
N ARG A 100 -8.83 9.37 -18.41
CA ARG A 100 -8.47 8.31 -19.37
C ARG A 100 -8.58 8.78 -20.83
N GLY A 101 -9.63 9.52 -21.18
CA GLY A 101 -9.85 10.02 -22.55
C GLY A 101 -8.81 11.05 -23.02
N LYS A 102 -7.95 11.56 -22.12
CA LYS A 102 -6.86 12.49 -22.47
C LYS A 102 -5.58 11.77 -22.91
N TYR A 103 -5.50 10.45 -22.70
CA TYR A 103 -4.34 9.64 -23.00
C TYR A 103 -4.65 8.64 -24.12
N THR A 104 -3.62 8.23 -24.82
CA THR A 104 -3.68 7.14 -25.80
C THR A 104 -3.10 5.88 -25.15
N LEU A 105 -3.77 4.75 -25.28
CA LEU A 105 -3.21 3.47 -24.91
C LEU A 105 -2.35 2.96 -26.08
N GLU A 106 -1.04 2.93 -25.89
CA GLU A 106 -0.07 2.31 -26.80
C GLU A 106 0.12 0.85 -26.38
N LYS A 107 -0.32 -0.08 -27.22
CA LYS A 107 -0.22 -1.51 -26.96
C LYS A 107 -0.11 -2.26 -28.28
N ASP A 108 0.97 -3.01 -28.42
CA ASP A 108 1.07 -4.00 -29.49
C ASP A 108 0.38 -5.29 -29.02
N ALA A 109 -0.81 -5.53 -29.56
CA ALA A 109 -1.63 -6.66 -29.14
C ALA A 109 -0.98 -8.04 -29.42
N GLU A 110 -0.02 -8.10 -30.37
CA GLU A 110 0.67 -9.32 -30.74
C GLU A 110 1.84 -9.65 -29.79
N TYR A 111 2.55 -8.60 -29.31
CA TYR A 111 3.80 -8.79 -28.57
C TYR A 111 3.74 -8.30 -27.12
N GLN A 112 2.75 -7.51 -26.74
CA GLN A 112 2.64 -6.91 -25.42
C GLN A 112 1.40 -7.35 -24.66
N GLN A 113 1.58 -7.91 -23.47
CA GLN A 113 0.47 -8.21 -22.56
C GLN A 113 -0.08 -6.96 -21.87
N VAL A 114 0.79 -5.99 -21.59
CA VAL A 114 0.49 -4.75 -20.86
C VAL A 114 0.84 -3.56 -21.74
N GLY A 115 -0.13 -2.69 -21.98
CA GLY A 115 0.06 -1.43 -22.69
C GLY A 115 0.42 -0.26 -21.77
N ASN A 116 0.76 0.86 -22.37
CA ASN A 116 1.11 2.10 -21.68
C ASN A 116 0.19 3.25 -22.09
N TYR A 117 -0.33 3.97 -21.13
CA TYR A 117 -1.02 5.25 -21.36
C TYR A 117 0.03 6.34 -21.56
N ILE A 118 0.00 6.94 -22.75
CA ILE A 118 0.89 8.03 -23.17
C ILE A 118 0.11 9.30 -23.45
N TRP A 119 0.75 10.46 -23.34
CA TRP A 119 0.17 11.69 -23.83
C TRP A 119 0.14 11.67 -25.38
N PRO A 120 -0.96 12.02 -26.06
CA PRO A 120 -1.12 11.81 -27.51
C PRO A 120 -0.06 12.52 -28.38
N THR A 121 0.55 13.60 -27.88
CA THR A 121 1.63 14.29 -28.61
C THR A 121 2.99 13.62 -28.44
N GLN A 122 3.11 12.65 -27.54
CA GLN A 122 4.35 11.90 -27.28
C GLN A 122 4.40 10.56 -28.03
N ALA A 123 3.47 10.30 -28.93
CA ALA A 123 3.55 9.19 -29.87
C ALA A 123 4.78 9.35 -30.80
N ILE A 124 5.46 8.25 -31.11
CA ILE A 124 6.72 8.27 -31.89
C ILE A 124 6.50 8.86 -33.28
N GLU A 125 5.42 8.48 -33.93
CA GLU A 125 5.07 8.95 -35.28
C GLU A 125 4.94 10.48 -35.38
N LYS A 126 4.67 11.15 -34.27
CA LYS A 126 4.59 12.61 -34.17
C LYS A 126 5.91 13.27 -33.79
N ASN A 127 6.94 12.48 -33.52
CA ASN A 127 8.21 12.95 -32.96
C ASN A 127 9.43 12.38 -33.74
N LEU A 128 9.25 12.05 -35.01
CA LEU A 128 10.35 11.63 -35.87
C LEU A 128 11.40 12.74 -35.98
N HIS A 129 12.64 12.39 -36.25
CA HIS A 129 13.81 13.28 -36.38
C HIS A 129 14.16 14.05 -35.09
N ARG A 130 13.73 13.56 -33.90
CA ARG A 130 14.03 14.24 -32.62
C ARG A 130 14.17 13.26 -31.48
N SER A 131 14.97 13.66 -30.50
CA SER A 131 15.05 12.97 -29.23
C SER A 131 14.13 13.65 -28.20
N PHE A 132 13.48 12.87 -27.33
CA PHE A 132 12.61 13.40 -26.30
C PHE A 132 12.47 12.43 -25.13
N LEU A 133 12.04 12.97 -23.99
CA LEU A 133 11.63 12.17 -22.85
C LEU A 133 10.11 11.99 -22.88
N ARG A 134 9.66 10.77 -22.71
CA ARG A 134 8.26 10.40 -22.62
C ARG A 134 7.94 9.88 -21.23
N PHE A 135 6.85 10.35 -20.65
CA PHE A 135 6.31 9.82 -19.41
C PHE A 135 5.08 8.97 -19.72
N GLN A 136 5.01 7.81 -19.12
CA GLN A 136 3.94 6.84 -19.38
C GLN A 136 3.54 6.11 -18.10
N VAL A 137 2.32 5.60 -18.10
CA VAL A 137 1.80 4.76 -17.00
C VAL A 137 1.24 3.49 -17.61
N SER A 138 1.70 2.35 -17.15
CA SER A 138 1.21 1.07 -17.63
C SER A 138 -0.25 0.82 -17.22
N GLU A 139 -0.93 -0.12 -17.89
CA GLU A 139 -2.27 -0.61 -17.47
C GLU A 139 -2.27 -1.15 -16.02
N GLN A 140 -1.10 -1.47 -15.46
CA GLN A 140 -0.91 -1.91 -14.08
C GLN A 140 -0.63 -0.75 -13.10
N GLY A 141 -0.64 0.50 -13.58
CA GLY A 141 -0.41 1.68 -12.75
C GLY A 141 1.07 1.97 -12.45
N ILE A 142 2.00 1.33 -13.16
CA ILE A 142 3.44 1.57 -12.98
C ILE A 142 3.84 2.76 -13.86
N MET A 143 4.35 3.82 -13.22
CA MET A 143 4.90 4.98 -13.93
C MET A 143 6.33 4.69 -14.38
N SER A 144 6.66 5.10 -15.61
CA SER A 144 8.01 5.06 -16.16
C SER A 144 8.31 6.30 -17.01
N MET A 145 9.60 6.59 -17.15
CA MET A 145 10.15 7.52 -18.10
C MET A 145 10.86 6.75 -19.19
N THR A 146 10.60 7.08 -20.44
CA THR A 146 11.31 6.52 -21.60
C THR A 146 12.12 7.61 -22.26
N SER A 147 13.42 7.41 -22.39
CA SER A 147 14.25 8.22 -23.30
C SER A 147 14.12 7.65 -24.70
N ILE A 148 13.71 8.50 -25.65
CA ILE A 148 13.49 8.11 -27.03
C ILE A 148 14.40 8.94 -27.93
N TYR A 149 15.16 8.26 -28.76
CA TYR A 149 15.92 8.83 -29.85
C TYR A 149 15.29 8.39 -31.18
N CYS A 150 15.08 9.34 -32.08
CA CYS A 150 14.70 9.06 -33.47
C CYS A 150 15.64 9.82 -34.39
N GLY A 151 16.40 9.12 -35.26
CA GLY A 151 17.37 9.75 -36.15
C GLY A 151 17.91 8.82 -37.22
N ALA A 152 18.84 9.35 -38.05
CA ALA A 152 19.36 8.67 -39.22
C ALA A 152 20.29 7.48 -38.91
N GLY A 153 20.92 7.45 -37.74
CA GLY A 153 21.87 6.40 -37.32
C GLY A 153 21.71 6.05 -35.86
N ASN A 154 22.22 4.88 -35.46
CA ASN A 154 22.21 4.47 -34.06
C ASN A 154 23.24 5.26 -33.27
N ILE A 155 22.87 5.69 -32.06
CA ILE A 155 23.77 6.35 -31.10
C ILE A 155 24.04 5.46 -29.87
N HIS A 156 23.27 4.37 -29.72
CA HIS A 156 23.38 3.40 -28.63
C HIS A 156 23.32 4.06 -27.24
N HIS A 157 22.33 4.96 -27.05
CA HIS A 157 22.21 5.67 -25.79
C HIS A 157 21.76 4.72 -24.67
N VAL A 158 22.38 4.86 -23.51
CA VAL A 158 22.18 3.97 -22.36
C VAL A 158 21.73 4.69 -21.09
N GLY A 159 21.68 6.02 -21.15
CA GLY A 159 21.35 6.85 -19.99
C GLY A 159 20.93 8.26 -20.38
N VAL A 160 20.38 8.97 -19.41
CA VAL A 160 19.95 10.36 -19.52
C VAL A 160 20.53 11.16 -18.37
N LYS A 161 21.12 12.31 -18.70
CA LYS A 161 21.53 13.31 -17.73
C LYS A 161 20.74 14.59 -17.97
N VAL A 162 20.07 15.08 -16.93
CA VAL A 162 19.34 16.36 -16.95
C VAL A 162 20.08 17.33 -16.07
N THR A 163 20.34 18.52 -16.60
CA THR A 163 21.07 19.59 -15.90
C THR A 163 20.25 20.87 -15.94
N THR A 164 20.10 21.53 -14.80
CA THR A 164 19.48 22.87 -14.72
C THR A 164 20.49 23.97 -15.04
N PRO A 165 20.05 25.20 -15.36
CA PRO A 165 20.96 26.31 -15.67
C PRO A 165 21.94 26.68 -14.54
N ASP A 166 21.59 26.37 -13.27
CA ASP A 166 22.45 26.57 -12.10
C ASP A 166 23.52 25.47 -11.92
N GLY A 167 23.54 24.45 -12.79
CA GLY A 167 24.51 23.35 -12.80
C GLY A 167 24.10 22.15 -11.94
N SER A 168 22.96 22.21 -11.25
CA SER A 168 22.41 21.03 -10.56
C SER A 168 21.99 19.98 -11.57
N PHE A 169 22.15 18.68 -11.27
CA PHE A 169 21.80 17.64 -12.22
C PHE A 169 21.27 16.38 -11.52
N ALA A 170 20.57 15.57 -12.30
CA ALA A 170 20.27 14.17 -12.01
C ALA A 170 20.59 13.32 -13.24
N GLU A 171 20.95 12.06 -13.01
CA GLU A 171 21.38 11.14 -14.05
C GLU A 171 20.83 9.74 -13.81
N THR A 172 20.31 9.12 -14.87
CA THR A 172 19.83 7.73 -14.77
C THR A 172 21.00 6.77 -14.68
N PRO A 173 20.83 5.60 -14.04
CA PRO A 173 21.73 4.47 -14.28
C PRO A 173 21.62 4.02 -15.75
N THR A 174 22.53 3.12 -16.17
CA THR A 174 22.37 2.42 -17.44
C THR A 174 21.04 1.67 -17.46
N SER A 175 20.24 1.86 -18.53
CA SER A 175 18.96 1.17 -18.68
C SER A 175 19.18 -0.34 -18.75
N LYS A 176 18.32 -1.08 -18.05
CA LYS A 176 18.21 -2.55 -18.12
C LYS A 176 17.18 -3.00 -19.14
N ASP A 177 16.40 -2.05 -19.65
CA ASP A 177 15.32 -2.26 -20.61
C ASP A 177 15.50 -1.26 -21.75
N SER A 178 16.37 -1.60 -22.67
CA SER A 178 16.66 -0.82 -23.87
C SER A 178 16.27 -1.60 -25.12
N TYR A 179 15.78 -0.88 -26.10
CA TYR A 179 15.26 -1.45 -27.34
C TYR A 179 15.64 -0.58 -28.52
N GLU A 180 16.13 -1.22 -29.58
CA GLU A 180 16.48 -0.58 -30.85
C GLU A 180 15.64 -1.16 -31.98
N THR A 181 15.10 -0.30 -32.83
CA THR A 181 14.36 -0.68 -34.04
C THR A 181 14.59 0.28 -35.17
N SER A 182 14.02 0.00 -36.33
CA SER A 182 13.98 0.90 -37.48
C SER A 182 12.55 0.97 -37.98
N ASP A 183 12.02 2.17 -38.07
CA ASP A 183 10.70 2.43 -38.62
C ASP A 183 10.68 3.76 -39.36
N MET A 184 9.87 3.88 -40.40
CA MET A 184 9.74 5.10 -41.24
C MET A 184 11.07 5.66 -41.73
N ASN A 185 12.04 4.80 -42.05
CA ASN A 185 13.42 5.16 -42.44
C ASN A 185 14.26 5.78 -41.31
N GLU A 186 13.85 5.68 -40.07
CA GLU A 186 14.58 6.16 -38.92
C GLU A 186 15.06 5.03 -38.03
N LYS A 187 16.15 5.29 -37.32
CA LYS A 187 16.58 4.47 -36.18
C LYS A 187 15.92 4.99 -34.93
N ILE A 188 15.23 4.12 -34.22
CA ILE A 188 14.51 4.42 -32.98
C ILE A 188 15.15 3.63 -31.84
N GLU A 189 15.66 4.38 -30.87
CA GLU A 189 16.20 3.78 -29.64
C GLU A 189 15.37 4.21 -28.46
N LYS A 190 15.01 3.25 -27.61
CA LYS A 190 14.25 3.49 -26.38
C LYS A 190 15.04 2.94 -25.19
N ALA A 191 15.08 3.71 -24.13
CA ALA A 191 15.62 3.28 -22.83
C ALA A 191 14.59 3.59 -21.74
N ASP A 192 14.05 2.56 -21.13
CA ASP A 192 12.98 2.65 -20.14
C ASP A 192 13.54 2.67 -18.72
N TYR A 193 12.93 3.51 -17.86
CA TYR A 193 13.27 3.69 -16.46
C TYR A 193 11.99 3.74 -15.62
N LYS A 194 11.78 2.76 -14.76
CA LYS A 194 10.66 2.77 -13.82
C LYS A 194 10.89 3.83 -12.74
N LEU A 195 9.81 4.42 -12.25
CA LEU A 195 9.87 5.33 -11.11
C LEU A 195 10.56 4.64 -9.93
N GLY A 196 11.59 5.30 -9.36
CA GLY A 196 12.46 4.76 -8.31
C GLY A 196 13.67 3.96 -8.80
N GLU A 197 13.75 3.64 -10.10
CA GLU A 197 14.94 3.03 -10.75
C GLU A 197 15.62 4.01 -11.73
N ASP A 198 15.16 5.24 -11.78
CA ASP A 198 15.50 6.29 -12.73
C ASP A 198 16.62 7.25 -12.24
N GLY A 199 17.28 6.94 -11.12
CA GLY A 199 18.29 7.82 -10.53
C GLY A 199 17.71 9.17 -10.06
N ASN A 200 16.44 9.19 -9.66
CA ASN A 200 15.66 10.36 -9.25
C ASN A 200 15.49 11.43 -10.34
N VAL A 201 15.67 11.09 -11.61
CA VAL A 201 15.51 12.05 -12.73
C VAL A 201 14.07 12.54 -12.84
N ILE A 202 13.08 11.66 -12.65
CA ILE A 202 11.65 12.03 -12.69
C ILE A 202 11.33 13.07 -11.60
N GLU A 203 11.79 12.82 -10.37
CA GLU A 203 11.59 13.76 -9.25
C GLU A 203 12.33 15.08 -9.51
N PHE A 204 13.58 15.01 -9.96
CA PHE A 204 14.39 16.18 -10.30
C PHE A 204 13.70 17.05 -11.35
N LEU A 205 13.16 16.47 -12.42
CA LEU A 205 12.41 17.18 -13.45
C LEU A 205 11.16 17.85 -12.88
N ASN A 206 10.42 17.17 -12.01
CA ASN A 206 9.22 17.73 -11.40
C ASN A 206 9.55 18.91 -10.47
N LEU A 207 10.62 18.81 -9.68
CA LEU A 207 11.05 19.88 -8.75
C LEU A 207 11.62 21.09 -9.50
N ASN A 208 12.17 20.91 -10.69
CA ASN A 208 12.83 21.96 -11.48
C ASN A 208 12.06 22.36 -12.76
N LYS A 209 10.80 21.95 -12.89
CA LYS A 209 9.97 22.18 -14.10
C LYS A 209 9.83 23.65 -14.48
N ASP A 210 9.97 24.57 -13.54
CA ASP A 210 9.84 26.03 -13.75
C ASP A 210 11.22 26.72 -13.95
N LYS A 211 12.32 25.96 -13.95
CA LYS A 211 13.67 26.47 -14.24
C LYS A 211 13.97 26.28 -15.72
N ASN A 212 14.01 27.36 -16.45
CA ASN A 212 14.38 27.42 -17.88
C ASN A 212 15.85 27.82 -18.04
#